data_aa640aa1d7db72d5698d5167951daf4c
#
_entry.id   aa640aa1d7db72d5698d5167951daf4c
#
_cell.length_a   1.000
_cell.length_b   1.000
_cell.length_c   1.000
_cell.angle_alpha   90.00
_cell.angle_beta   90.00
_cell.angle_gamma   90.00
#
_symmetry.space_group_name_H-M   'P 1'
#
loop_
_entity.id
_entity.type
_entity.pdbx_description
1 polymer ?
#
loop_
_entity_poly.entity_id
_entity_poly.type
_entity_poly.pdbx_seq_one_letter_code
_entity_poly.pdbx_strand_id
1 'polypeptide(L)'
;MKNLYKVLAIGVLTALLLTACGGGGSQAEDLLGAIKERGYIVVSTDPNYEPQSFLNTEGARPGDTKCPSDLLTTAEMQGFDVDVAIAIGDGL
;
A
#
# COMPACT_ATOMS: atom_id res chain seq x y z
N MET A 1 12.77 -2.60 -53.96
CA MET A 1 13.64 -2.33 -52.79
C MET A 1 13.19 -1.10 -51.99
N LYS A 2 12.78 -0.04 -52.60
CA LYS A 2 12.30 1.16 -51.86
C LYS A 2 11.06 0.92 -51.00
N ASN A 3 10.21 -0.04 -51.33
CA ASN A 3 9.02 -0.35 -50.55
C ASN A 3 9.28 -1.28 -49.36
N LEU A 4 10.36 -2.04 -49.40
CA LEU A 4 10.74 -2.93 -48.31
C LEU A 4 11.16 -2.17 -47.06
N TYR A 5 11.88 -1.07 -47.20
CA TYR A 5 12.27 -0.22 -46.08
C TYR A 5 11.09 0.50 -45.44
N LYS A 6 10.08 0.86 -46.24
CA LYS A 6 8.85 1.47 -45.72
C LYS A 6 8.03 0.48 -44.92
N VAL A 7 7.92 -0.76 -45.34
CA VAL A 7 7.21 -1.82 -44.63
C VAL A 7 7.96 -2.18 -43.35
N LEU A 8 9.30 -2.27 -43.41
CA LEU A 8 10.12 -2.53 -42.23
C LEU A 8 10.03 -1.40 -41.18
N ALA A 9 10.07 -0.13 -41.62
CA ALA A 9 9.97 1.03 -40.74
C ALA A 9 8.61 1.10 -40.06
N ILE A 10 7.51 0.78 -40.76
CA ILE A 10 6.16 0.75 -40.17
C ILE A 10 6.03 -0.41 -39.20
N GLY A 11 6.60 -1.57 -39.49
CA GLY A 11 6.61 -2.73 -38.59
C GLY A 11 7.35 -2.47 -37.28
N VAL A 12 8.51 -1.83 -37.33
CA VAL A 12 9.31 -1.46 -36.16
C VAL A 12 8.60 -0.40 -35.32
N LEU A 13 7.98 0.59 -35.97
CA LEU A 13 7.24 1.65 -35.28
C LEU A 13 5.99 1.09 -34.55
N THR A 14 5.28 0.14 -35.18
CA THR A 14 4.12 -0.52 -34.58
C THR A 14 4.51 -1.39 -33.39
N ALA A 15 5.64 -2.10 -33.48
CA ALA A 15 6.19 -2.92 -32.40
C ALA A 15 6.60 -2.08 -31.18
N LEU A 16 7.18 -0.89 -31.41
CA LEU A 16 7.53 0.06 -30.35
C LEU A 16 6.32 0.64 -29.62
N LEU A 17 5.22 0.85 -30.34
CA LEU A 17 3.96 1.35 -29.73
C LEU A 17 3.27 0.28 -28.87
N LEU A 18 3.38 -0.98 -29.24
CA LEU A 18 2.80 -2.10 -28.47
C LEU A 18 3.56 -2.38 -27.18
N THR A 19 4.88 -2.17 -27.16
CA THR A 19 5.69 -2.32 -25.96
C THR A 19 5.48 -1.18 -24.95
N ALA A 20 5.11 0.01 -25.39
CA ALA A 20 4.83 1.15 -24.50
C ALA A 20 3.55 0.99 -23.66
N CYS A 21 2.59 0.17 -24.11
CA CYS A 21 1.35 -0.08 -23.37
C CYS A 21 1.43 -1.27 -22.41
N GLY A 22 2.46 -2.11 -22.50
CA GLY A 22 2.61 -3.32 -21.69
C GLY A 22 3.44 -3.14 -20.41
N GLY A 23 4.09 -2.00 -20.21
CA GLY A 23 5.04 -1.78 -19.12
C GLY A 23 4.45 -1.22 -17.82
N GLY A 24 3.15 -0.90 -17.76
CA GLY A 24 2.53 -0.22 -16.63
C GLY A 24 1.73 -1.11 -15.68
N GLY A 25 1.78 -2.43 -15.83
CA GLY A 25 0.77 -3.28 -15.26
C GLY A 25 1.17 -4.28 -14.20
N SER A 26 2.23 -4.05 -13.46
CA SER A 26 2.51 -4.92 -12.32
C SER A 26 1.51 -4.66 -11.20
N GLN A 27 0.47 -5.45 -11.14
CA GLN A 27 -0.61 -5.37 -10.16
C GLN A 27 -0.14 -5.64 -8.72
N ALA A 28 0.98 -6.36 -8.57
CA ALA A 28 1.58 -6.66 -7.28
C ALA A 28 2.20 -5.43 -6.59
N GLU A 29 2.32 -4.30 -7.31
CA GLU A 29 2.96 -3.09 -6.81
C GLU A 29 1.96 -2.01 -6.37
N ASP A 30 0.66 -2.27 -6.39
CA ASP A 30 -0.29 -1.34 -5.81
C ASP A 30 -0.18 -1.37 -4.27
N LEU A 31 -0.50 -0.24 -3.66
CA LEU A 31 -0.39 -0.08 -2.21
C LEU A 31 -1.28 -1.08 -1.45
N LEU A 32 -2.47 -1.34 -1.94
CA LEU A 32 -3.40 -2.28 -1.32
C LEU A 32 -2.86 -3.70 -1.34
N GLY A 33 -2.32 -4.14 -2.47
CA GLY A 33 -1.66 -5.44 -2.60
C GLY A 33 -0.48 -5.58 -1.63
N ALA A 34 0.35 -4.56 -1.53
CA ALA A 34 1.47 -4.53 -0.60
C ALA A 34 1.03 -4.61 0.87
N ILE A 35 -0.04 -3.91 1.25
CA ILE A 35 -0.62 -3.96 2.59
C ILE A 35 -1.13 -5.37 2.92
N LYS A 36 -1.86 -5.99 2.01
CA LYS A 36 -2.38 -7.35 2.19
C LYS A 36 -1.26 -8.39 2.29
N GLU A 37 -0.22 -8.23 1.49
CA GLU A 37 0.92 -9.14 1.49
C GLU A 37 1.72 -9.05 2.79
N ARG A 38 2.03 -7.84 3.26
CA ARG A 38 2.77 -7.66 4.52
C ARG A 38 1.93 -7.89 5.78
N GLY A 39 0.59 -7.77 5.69
CA GLY A 39 -0.35 -8.08 6.77
C GLY A 39 -0.54 -6.99 7.81
N TYR A 40 -0.17 -5.76 7.53
CA TYR A 40 -0.46 -4.61 8.37
C TYR A 40 -0.58 -3.32 7.56
N ILE A 41 -1.30 -2.34 8.11
CA ILE A 41 -1.41 -0.99 7.57
C ILE A 41 -0.80 0.01 8.56
N VAL A 42 -0.14 1.02 8.07
CA VAL A 42 0.41 2.12 8.87
C VAL A 42 -0.49 3.34 8.74
N VAL A 43 -0.93 3.87 9.87
CA VAL A 43 -1.81 5.04 9.96
C VAL A 43 -1.11 6.14 10.74
N SER A 44 -1.13 7.35 10.23
CA SER A 44 -0.60 8.51 10.93
C SER A 44 -1.67 9.07 11.87
N THR A 45 -1.32 9.25 13.13
CA THR A 45 -2.19 9.84 14.15
C THR A 45 -1.36 10.53 15.23
N ASP A 46 -2.01 11.34 16.06
CA ASP A 46 -1.35 12.03 17.17
C ASP A 46 -1.61 11.25 18.47
N PRO A 47 -0.55 10.84 19.21
CA PRO A 47 -0.71 10.12 20.46
C PRO A 47 -1.13 11.00 21.66
N ASN A 48 -1.29 12.30 21.47
CA ASN A 48 -1.60 13.26 22.53
C ASN A 48 -2.85 14.11 22.23
N TYR A 49 -3.82 13.53 21.52
CA TYR A 49 -5.02 14.25 21.08
C TYR A 49 -6.30 13.57 21.59
N GLU A 50 -6.53 13.64 22.90
CA GLU A 50 -7.76 13.10 23.50
C GLU A 50 -9.00 13.91 23.09
N PRO A 51 -10.13 13.27 22.85
CA PRO A 51 -10.43 11.83 22.89
C PRO A 51 -10.24 11.14 21.52
N GLN A 52 -9.67 11.81 20.53
CA GLN A 52 -9.54 11.30 19.16
C GLN A 52 -8.48 10.21 19.04
N SER A 53 -7.29 10.48 19.60
CA SER A 53 -6.20 9.51 19.62
C SER A 53 -5.26 9.82 20.78
N PHE A 54 -4.94 8.80 21.56
CA PHE A 54 -4.03 8.93 22.69
C PHE A 54 -3.46 7.58 23.09
N LEU A 55 -2.42 7.60 23.91
CA LEU A 55 -1.78 6.38 24.37
C LEU A 55 -2.68 5.58 25.29
N ASN A 56 -2.75 4.29 25.11
CA ASN A 56 -3.35 3.36 26.04
C ASN A 56 -2.26 2.81 26.96
N THR A 57 -2.14 3.41 28.14
CA THR A 57 -1.11 3.05 29.13
C THR A 57 -1.33 1.68 29.75
N GLU A 58 -2.54 1.12 29.64
CA GLU A 58 -2.86 -0.22 30.10
C GLU A 58 -2.76 -1.28 29.00
N GLY A 59 -2.62 -0.84 27.75
CA GLY A 59 -2.48 -1.73 26.60
C GLY A 59 -1.09 -2.30 26.47
N ALA A 60 -1.01 -3.53 26.01
CA ALA A 60 0.24 -4.22 25.76
C ALA A 60 0.34 -4.63 24.29
N ARG A 61 1.53 -4.49 23.72
CA ARG A 61 1.83 -4.92 22.36
C ARG A 61 1.62 -6.43 22.24
N PRO A 62 0.80 -6.91 21.27
CA PRO A 62 0.66 -8.34 21.03
C PRO A 62 1.99 -8.98 20.58
N GLY A 63 2.32 -10.14 21.13
CA GLY A 63 3.56 -10.84 20.81
C GLY A 63 3.62 -11.42 19.40
N ASP A 64 2.46 -11.64 18.77
CA ASP A 64 2.31 -12.18 17.43
C ASP A 64 2.04 -11.12 16.35
N THR A 65 2.15 -9.84 16.70
CA THR A 65 1.90 -8.75 15.75
C THR A 65 2.93 -8.72 14.62
N LYS A 66 2.46 -8.42 13.41
CA LYS A 66 3.31 -8.16 12.24
C LYS A 66 3.75 -6.70 12.13
N CYS A 67 3.24 -5.84 13.01
CA CYS A 67 3.60 -4.42 13.02
C CYS A 67 5.08 -4.23 13.34
N PRO A 68 5.76 -3.26 12.68
CA PRO A 68 7.14 -2.94 12.98
C PRO A 68 7.36 -2.55 14.44
N SER A 69 8.52 -2.91 14.98
CA SER A 69 8.84 -2.68 16.40
C SER A 69 9.02 -1.21 16.78
N ASP A 70 9.26 -0.35 15.79
CA ASP A 70 9.41 1.10 15.94
C ASP A 70 8.11 1.89 15.83
N LEU A 71 6.97 1.20 15.59
CA LEU A 71 5.64 1.78 15.51
C LEU A 71 4.74 1.21 16.59
N LEU A 72 3.79 2.02 17.05
CA LEU A 72 2.76 1.58 17.99
C LEU A 72 1.73 0.70 17.30
N THR A 73 1.18 -0.24 18.04
CA THR A 73 0.04 -1.05 17.60
C THR A 73 -1.28 -0.44 18.08
N THR A 74 -2.40 -0.90 17.55
CA THR A 74 -3.73 -0.49 18.00
C THR A 74 -4.02 -0.86 19.45
N ALA A 75 -3.32 -1.84 20.01
CA ALA A 75 -3.43 -2.19 21.43
C ALA A 75 -2.77 -1.16 22.36
N GLU A 76 -1.81 -0.41 21.84
CA GLU A 76 -1.06 0.62 22.57
C GLU A 76 -1.65 2.02 22.39
N MET A 77 -2.69 2.15 21.59
CA MET A 77 -3.40 3.40 21.31
C MET A 77 -4.88 3.23 21.57
N GLN A 78 -5.58 4.34 21.81
CA GLN A 78 -7.04 4.37 21.94
C GLN A 78 -7.62 5.68 21.45
N GLY A 79 -8.92 5.70 21.19
CA GLY A 79 -9.66 6.85 20.72
C GLY A 79 -10.42 6.61 19.43
N PHE A 80 -11.19 7.60 19.01
CA PHE A 80 -12.04 7.51 17.81
C PHE A 80 -11.24 7.18 16.54
N ASP A 81 -10.12 7.86 16.33
CA ASP A 81 -9.29 7.64 15.14
C ASP A 81 -8.70 6.23 15.11
N VAL A 82 -8.36 5.69 16.26
CA VAL A 82 -7.86 4.32 16.40
C VAL A 82 -8.95 3.31 16.07
N ASP A 83 -10.17 3.53 16.54
CA ASP A 83 -11.31 2.66 16.23
C ASP A 83 -11.63 2.66 14.73
N VAL A 84 -11.55 3.82 14.08
CA VAL A 84 -11.70 3.94 12.61
C VAL A 84 -10.60 3.17 11.89
N ALA A 85 -9.36 3.30 12.32
CA ALA A 85 -8.22 2.59 11.73
C ALA A 85 -8.37 1.06 11.85
N ILE A 86 -8.84 0.57 13.00
CA ILE A 86 -9.14 -0.84 13.21
C ILE A 86 -10.22 -1.31 12.25
N ALA A 87 -11.32 -0.57 12.13
CA ALA A 87 -12.41 -0.93 11.22
C ALA A 87 -11.96 -0.99 9.76
N ILE A 88 -11.10 -0.08 9.33
CA ILE A 88 -10.52 -0.11 7.98
C ILE A 88 -9.63 -1.33 7.81
N GLY A 89 -8.74 -1.60 8.76
CA GLY A 89 -7.84 -2.74 8.72
C GLY A 89 -8.59 -4.08 8.65
N ASP A 90 -9.64 -4.22 9.44
CA ASP A 90 -10.47 -5.43 9.48
C ASP A 90 -11.24 -5.64 8.17
N GLY A 91 -11.53 -4.57 7.43
CA GLY A 91 -12.20 -4.63 6.13
C GLY A 91 -11.28 -4.99 4.95
N LEU A 92 -10.00 -5.00 5.15
CA LEU A 92 -9.02 -5.34 4.12
C LEU A 92 -8.76 -6.85 4.05
#